data_9f063d554c75613554e0e312ca7ac7a2
#
_entry.id   9f063d554c75613554e0e312ca7ac7a2
#
_cell.length_a   1.000
_cell.length_b   1.000
_cell.length_c   1.000
_cell.angle_alpha   90.00
_cell.angle_beta   90.00
_cell.angle_gamma   90.00
#
_symmetry.space_group_name_H-M   'P 1'
#
loop_
_entity.id
_entity.type
_entity.pdbx_description
1 polymer ?
#
loop_
_entity_poly.entity_id
_entity_poly.type
_entity_poly.pdbx_seq_one_letter_code
_entity_poly.pdbx_strand_id
1 'polypeptide(L)'
;MKRLVVIGLACLLSACQSGFADLLPGQPEKTTDYPTMGADLSDCVYRAAQGMRSPYLFRRKASTNNLEFLVTATGSNAVKPSTLPKLELRFITQGEATTVEMRDTAIGDHELSHDVWSIVDRCAQQVAKPSAAKPIAP
;
A
#
# COMPACT_ATOMS: atom_id res chain seq x y z
N MET A 1 2.98 -29.12 -48.97
CA MET A 1 3.96 -28.33 -48.20
C MET A 1 3.22 -27.64 -47.07
N LYS A 2 3.33 -28.19 -45.90
CA LYS A 2 2.69 -27.59 -44.70
C LYS A 2 3.66 -26.59 -44.12
N ARG A 3 3.35 -25.31 -44.23
CA ARG A 3 4.06 -24.27 -43.51
C ARG A 3 3.51 -24.25 -42.09
N LEU A 4 4.27 -24.79 -41.15
CA LEU A 4 4.05 -24.61 -39.71
C LEU A 4 4.35 -23.14 -39.37
N VAL A 5 3.31 -22.35 -39.20
CA VAL A 5 3.40 -21.07 -38.57
C VAL A 5 3.53 -21.35 -37.09
N VAL A 6 4.74 -21.35 -36.60
CA VAL A 6 5.01 -21.30 -35.16
C VAL A 6 4.70 -19.87 -34.74
N ILE A 7 3.47 -19.66 -34.33
CA ILE A 7 3.13 -18.44 -33.59
C ILE A 7 3.80 -18.61 -32.23
N GLY A 8 4.97 -18.03 -32.12
CA GLY A 8 5.63 -17.85 -30.86
C GLY A 8 4.72 -17.05 -29.95
N LEU A 9 4.06 -17.75 -29.05
CA LEU A 9 3.38 -17.14 -27.92
C LEU A 9 4.47 -16.53 -27.04
N ALA A 10 4.91 -15.33 -27.40
CA ALA A 10 5.65 -14.50 -26.50
C ALA A 10 4.71 -14.18 -25.34
N CYS A 11 4.70 -15.05 -24.33
CA CYS A 11 4.23 -14.68 -23.01
C CYS A 11 5.09 -13.48 -22.61
N LEU A 12 4.55 -12.31 -22.86
CA LEU A 12 4.94 -11.11 -22.18
C LEU A 12 4.69 -11.35 -20.70
N LEU A 13 5.66 -11.98 -20.06
CA LEU A 13 5.86 -11.87 -18.63
C LEU A 13 6.22 -10.39 -18.40
N SER A 14 5.19 -9.55 -18.51
CA SER A 14 5.21 -8.29 -17.83
C SER A 14 5.24 -8.67 -16.36
N ALA A 15 6.43 -9.05 -15.89
CA ALA A 15 6.72 -9.03 -14.49
C ALA A 15 6.31 -7.63 -14.07
N CYS A 16 5.22 -7.52 -13.32
CA CYS A 16 4.87 -6.32 -12.62
C CYS A 16 6.06 -6.06 -11.72
N GLN A 17 7.03 -5.31 -12.23
CA GLN A 17 8.17 -4.89 -11.44
C GLN A 17 7.60 -3.97 -10.39
N SER A 18 7.43 -4.52 -9.19
CA SER A 18 7.19 -3.72 -8.02
C SER A 18 8.28 -2.66 -7.96
N GLY A 19 7.90 -1.40 -7.71
CA GLY A 19 8.86 -0.33 -7.48
C GLY A 19 9.68 -0.51 -6.20
N PHE A 20 9.47 -1.60 -5.46
CA PHE A 20 10.15 -1.94 -4.22
C PHE A 20 10.78 -3.34 -4.32
N ALA A 21 12.06 -3.43 -3.94
CA ALA A 21 12.81 -4.68 -3.99
C ALA A 21 12.42 -5.67 -2.87
N ASP A 22 11.96 -5.17 -1.72
CA ASP A 22 11.81 -5.91 -0.47
C ASP A 22 10.34 -5.97 -0.01
N LEU A 23 9.44 -6.39 -0.90
CA LEU A 23 8.05 -6.65 -0.52
C LEU A 23 7.94 -7.96 0.27
N LEU A 24 7.00 -8.00 1.21
CA LEU A 24 6.64 -9.23 1.88
C LEU A 24 6.16 -10.28 0.86
N PRO A 25 6.60 -11.54 1.01
CA PRO A 25 6.23 -12.61 0.10
C PRO A 25 4.75 -12.98 0.24
N GLY A 26 4.20 -13.57 -0.79
CA GLY A 26 2.85 -14.12 -0.79
C GLY A 26 1.79 -13.20 -1.39
N GLN A 27 0.58 -13.73 -1.43
CA GLN A 27 -0.59 -13.01 -1.90
C GLN A 27 -1.03 -11.98 -0.85
N PRO A 28 -1.53 -10.80 -1.27
CA PRO A 28 -2.13 -9.88 -0.32
C PRO A 28 -3.35 -10.52 0.34
N GLU A 29 -3.50 -10.31 1.63
CA GLU A 29 -4.67 -10.78 2.39
C GLU A 29 -5.92 -9.97 2.07
N LYS A 30 -5.72 -8.71 1.72
CA LYS A 30 -6.79 -7.79 1.34
C LYS A 30 -6.33 -6.86 0.24
N THR A 31 -7.21 -6.62 -0.72
CA THR A 31 -6.98 -5.72 -1.85
C THR A 31 -8.25 -4.94 -2.11
N THR A 32 -8.15 -3.63 -2.23
CA THR A 32 -9.29 -2.76 -2.53
C THR A 32 -8.84 -1.58 -3.38
N ASP A 33 -9.69 -1.16 -4.32
CA ASP A 33 -9.48 0.03 -5.12
C ASP A 33 -10.22 1.23 -4.53
N TYR A 34 -9.55 2.36 -4.50
CA TYR A 34 -10.10 3.63 -4.01
C TYR A 34 -9.97 4.72 -5.07
N PRO A 35 -11.00 5.57 -5.26
CA PRO A 35 -10.95 6.67 -6.22
C PRO A 35 -10.17 7.88 -5.68
N THR A 36 -8.94 7.67 -5.25
CA THR A 36 -8.07 8.68 -4.66
C THR A 36 -6.64 8.53 -5.15
N MET A 37 -5.84 9.57 -5.03
CA MET A 37 -4.42 9.52 -5.34
C MET A 37 -3.62 8.76 -4.27
N GLY A 38 -2.71 7.89 -4.71
CA GLY A 38 -1.91 7.07 -3.80
C GLY A 38 -1.01 7.88 -2.87
N ALA A 39 -0.49 9.00 -3.32
CA ALA A 39 0.31 9.90 -2.50
C ALA A 39 -0.48 10.42 -1.29
N ASP A 40 -1.67 10.95 -1.54
CA ASP A 40 -2.52 11.54 -0.50
C ASP A 40 -3.06 10.48 0.44
N LEU A 41 -3.52 9.35 -0.11
CA LEU A 41 -4.04 8.25 0.69
C LEU A 41 -2.97 7.64 1.59
N SER A 42 -1.79 7.34 1.04
CA SER A 42 -0.70 6.76 1.82
C SER A 42 -0.15 7.71 2.89
N ASP A 43 -0.11 9.01 2.62
CA ASP A 43 0.31 10.01 3.61
C ASP A 43 -0.69 10.11 4.76
N CYS A 44 -1.99 10.14 4.44
CA CYS A 44 -3.05 10.14 5.45
C CYS A 44 -2.96 8.90 6.35
N VAL A 45 -2.84 7.72 5.75
CA VAL A 45 -2.74 6.45 6.47
C VAL A 45 -1.50 6.43 7.37
N TYR A 46 -0.37 6.86 6.85
CA TYR A 46 0.89 6.91 7.62
C TYR A 46 0.78 7.81 8.84
N ARG A 47 0.25 9.02 8.67
CA ARG A 47 0.08 9.98 9.78
C ARG A 47 -0.91 9.47 10.82
N ALA A 48 -2.02 8.90 10.39
CA ALA A 48 -3.02 8.35 11.30
C ALA A 48 -2.47 7.13 12.07
N ALA A 49 -1.71 6.27 11.39
CA ALA A 49 -1.09 5.11 12.02
C ALA A 49 -0.05 5.50 13.07
N GLN A 50 0.73 6.56 12.81
CA GLN A 50 1.68 7.09 13.81
C GLN A 50 0.99 7.58 15.08
N GLY A 51 -0.25 8.04 14.98
CA GLY A 51 -1.05 8.47 16.13
C GLY A 51 -1.65 7.34 16.94
N MET A 52 -1.57 6.09 16.47
CA MET A 52 -2.06 4.93 17.21
C MET A 52 -1.18 4.65 18.43
N ARG A 53 -1.81 4.28 19.54
CA ARG A 53 -1.09 3.67 20.67
C ARG A 53 -0.80 2.22 20.32
N SER A 54 0.36 1.99 19.74
CA SER A 54 0.76 0.70 19.19
C SER A 54 2.24 0.45 19.47
N PRO A 55 2.62 -0.81 19.76
CA PRO A 55 4.04 -1.16 19.89
C PRO A 55 4.76 -1.24 18.55
N TYR A 56 4.15 -0.76 17.47
CA TYR A 56 4.71 -0.82 16.12
C TYR A 56 5.25 0.54 15.68
N LEU A 57 6.35 0.49 14.97
CA LEU A 57 6.93 1.64 14.29
C LEU A 57 6.47 1.63 12.83
N PHE A 58 5.79 2.70 12.43
CA PHE A 58 5.35 2.88 11.06
C PHE A 58 6.36 3.67 10.24
N ARG A 59 6.56 3.25 9.00
CA ARG A 59 7.40 3.92 8.02
C ARG A 59 6.68 4.02 6.68
N ARG A 60 6.94 5.09 5.94
CA ARG A 60 6.42 5.31 4.59
C ARG A 60 7.57 5.50 3.62
N LYS A 61 7.49 4.83 2.49
CA LYS A 61 8.42 4.98 1.37
C LYS A 61 7.64 5.25 0.09
N ALA A 62 8.24 6.02 -0.82
CA ALA A 62 7.75 6.20 -2.18
C ALA A 62 8.68 5.47 -3.15
N SER A 63 8.12 4.93 -4.23
CA SER A 63 8.91 4.40 -5.35
C SER A 63 9.56 5.54 -6.12
N THR A 64 10.56 5.21 -6.94
CA THR A 64 11.31 6.19 -7.72
C THR A 64 10.44 7.02 -8.67
N ASN A 65 9.37 6.43 -9.19
CA ASN A 65 8.42 7.09 -10.10
C ASN A 65 7.23 7.74 -9.38
N ASN A 66 7.16 7.66 -8.06
CA ASN A 66 6.05 8.15 -7.23
C ASN A 66 4.66 7.58 -7.59
N LEU A 67 4.61 6.41 -8.25
CA LEU A 67 3.36 5.71 -8.55
C LEU A 67 3.01 4.66 -7.51
N GLU A 68 3.98 4.25 -6.72
CA GLU A 68 3.78 3.31 -5.62
C GLU A 68 4.27 3.89 -4.30
N PHE A 69 3.53 3.58 -3.25
CA PHE A 69 3.89 3.94 -1.88
C PHE A 69 3.77 2.72 -1.00
N LEU A 70 4.64 2.62 -0.02
CA LEU A 70 4.70 1.52 0.91
C LEU A 70 4.62 2.05 2.33
N VAL A 71 3.66 1.58 3.10
CA VAL A 71 3.57 1.82 4.55
C VAL A 71 3.80 0.50 5.26
N THR A 72 4.77 0.45 6.14
CA THR A 72 5.14 -0.75 6.89
C THR A 72 5.03 -0.52 8.38
N ALA A 73 4.61 -1.55 9.11
CA ALA A 73 4.63 -1.61 10.56
C ALA A 73 5.67 -2.64 11.02
N THR A 74 6.63 -2.20 11.81
CA THR A 74 7.68 -3.05 12.36
C THR A 74 7.57 -3.05 13.89
N GLY A 75 7.73 -4.22 14.52
CA GLY A 75 7.70 -4.32 15.97
C GLY A 75 8.82 -3.50 16.62
N SER A 76 8.47 -2.68 17.60
CA SER A 76 9.42 -1.83 18.34
C SER A 76 10.08 -2.56 19.54
N ASN A 77 9.55 -3.71 19.95
CA ASN A 77 10.02 -4.47 21.08
C ASN A 77 11.23 -5.33 20.70
N ALA A 78 12.37 -4.71 20.45
CA ALA A 78 13.47 -5.54 20.08
C ALA A 78 14.77 -5.10 20.73
N VAL A 79 15.28 -5.96 21.53
CA VAL A 79 16.73 -6.10 21.79
C VAL A 79 17.49 -6.31 20.45
N LYS A 80 16.79 -6.81 19.43
CA LYS A 80 17.19 -6.75 18.01
C LYS A 80 15.99 -6.23 17.23
N PRO A 81 16.08 -5.09 16.52
CA PRO A 81 15.00 -4.66 15.65
C PRO A 81 14.73 -5.78 14.66
N SER A 82 13.51 -6.31 14.68
CA SER A 82 13.06 -7.23 13.64
C SER A 82 13.14 -6.47 12.33
N THR A 83 14.00 -6.91 11.43
CA THR A 83 14.21 -6.27 10.13
C THR A 83 13.02 -6.48 9.20
N LEU A 84 12.17 -7.47 9.50
CA LEU A 84 10.98 -7.77 8.71
C LEU A 84 9.77 -7.02 9.26
N PRO A 85 9.03 -6.31 8.42
CA PRO A 85 7.78 -5.70 8.83
C PRO A 85 6.76 -6.77 9.21
N LYS A 86 5.90 -6.44 10.17
CA LYS A 86 4.78 -7.29 10.59
C LYS A 86 3.57 -7.09 9.68
N LEU A 87 3.43 -5.90 9.13
CA LEU A 87 2.36 -5.54 8.22
C LEU A 87 2.90 -4.61 7.14
N GLU A 88 2.40 -4.77 5.94
CA GLU A 88 2.75 -3.99 4.76
C GLU A 88 1.49 -3.56 4.03
N LEU A 89 1.38 -2.28 3.77
CA LEU A 89 0.40 -1.69 2.87
C LEU A 89 1.11 -1.16 1.64
N ARG A 90 0.72 -1.65 0.48
CA ARG A 90 1.20 -1.17 -0.81
C ARG A 90 0.09 -0.39 -1.50
N PHE A 91 0.38 0.84 -1.87
CA PHE A 91 -0.52 1.74 -2.58
C PHE A 91 -0.02 1.87 -4.02
N ILE A 92 -0.80 1.40 -4.97
CA ILE A 92 -0.45 1.39 -6.39
C ILE A 92 -1.36 2.37 -7.10
N THR A 93 -0.81 3.48 -7.56
CA THR A 93 -1.56 4.50 -8.30
C THR A 93 -1.75 4.08 -9.75
N GLN A 94 -2.99 4.08 -10.20
CA GLN A 94 -3.38 3.81 -11.58
C GLN A 94 -4.34 4.92 -12.04
N GLY A 95 -3.80 5.91 -12.74
CA GLY A 95 -4.58 7.09 -13.10
C GLY A 95 -5.04 7.86 -11.86
N GLU A 96 -6.35 8.05 -11.70
CA GLU A 96 -6.97 8.73 -10.55
C GLU A 96 -7.40 7.79 -9.43
N ALA A 97 -7.13 6.50 -9.58
CA ALA A 97 -7.46 5.48 -8.61
C ALA A 97 -6.19 4.88 -7.98
N THR A 98 -6.35 4.31 -6.80
CA THR A 98 -5.28 3.61 -6.09
C THR A 98 -5.77 2.24 -5.64
N THR A 99 -5.01 1.21 -6.00
CA THR A 99 -5.17 -0.12 -5.44
C THR A 99 -4.34 -0.22 -4.16
N VAL A 100 -4.97 -0.60 -3.06
CA VAL A 100 -4.31 -0.84 -1.78
C VAL A 100 -4.28 -2.33 -1.52
N GLU A 101 -3.09 -2.87 -1.34
CA GLU A 101 -2.83 -4.26 -0.97
C GLU A 101 -2.27 -4.33 0.45
N MET A 102 -2.82 -5.22 1.26
CA MET A 102 -2.31 -5.47 2.61
C MET A 102 -1.73 -6.87 2.71
N ARG A 103 -0.52 -6.97 3.26
CA ARG A 103 0.13 -8.22 3.63
C ARG A 103 0.46 -8.19 5.11
N ASP A 104 0.10 -9.24 5.81
CA ASP A 104 0.33 -9.39 7.24
C ASP A 104 1.17 -10.65 7.49
N THR A 105 2.26 -10.49 8.22
CA THR A 105 3.11 -11.61 8.67
C THR A 105 2.99 -11.86 10.16
N ALA A 106 2.22 -11.04 10.87
CA ALA A 106 1.99 -11.19 12.30
C ALA A 106 0.99 -12.32 12.55
N ILE A 107 1.48 -13.55 12.63
CA ILE A 107 0.68 -14.69 13.03
C ILE A 107 0.07 -14.37 14.41
N GLY A 108 -1.25 -14.18 14.43
CA GLY A 108 -2.03 -13.97 15.65
C GLY A 108 -2.32 -12.52 16.03
N ASP A 109 -1.85 -11.52 15.30
CA ASP A 109 -2.20 -10.11 15.55
C ASP A 109 -3.20 -9.59 14.51
N HIS A 110 -4.40 -10.16 14.54
CA HIS A 110 -5.50 -9.69 13.67
C HIS A 110 -6.01 -8.29 14.05
N GLU A 111 -5.73 -7.82 15.27
CA GLU A 111 -6.11 -6.48 15.70
C GLU A 111 -5.35 -5.41 14.92
N LEU A 112 -4.05 -5.59 14.73
CA LEU A 112 -3.24 -4.65 13.96
C LEU A 112 -3.76 -4.48 12.54
N SER A 113 -3.99 -5.57 11.83
CA SER A 113 -4.48 -5.52 10.45
C SER A 113 -5.87 -4.92 10.35
N HIS A 114 -6.76 -5.24 11.27
CA HIS A 114 -8.10 -4.67 11.36
C HIS A 114 -8.05 -3.16 11.63
N ASP A 115 -7.26 -2.72 12.60
CA ASP A 115 -7.15 -1.32 12.99
C ASP A 115 -6.52 -0.48 11.87
N VAL A 116 -5.47 -0.99 11.26
CA VAL A 116 -4.81 -0.32 10.13
C VAL A 116 -5.74 -0.24 8.92
N TRP A 117 -6.49 -1.30 8.62
CA TRP A 117 -7.45 -1.24 7.51
C TRP A 117 -8.58 -0.26 7.76
N SER A 118 -9.06 -0.14 9.00
CA SER A 118 -10.03 0.89 9.39
C SER A 118 -9.50 2.29 9.15
N ILE A 119 -8.21 2.51 9.35
CA ILE A 119 -7.53 3.77 9.01
C ILE A 119 -7.54 4.00 7.51
N VAL A 120 -7.23 2.97 6.70
CA VAL A 120 -7.27 3.08 5.22
C VAL A 120 -8.65 3.52 4.74
N ASP A 121 -9.71 2.87 5.20
CA ASP A 121 -11.09 3.22 4.81
C ASP A 121 -11.47 4.64 5.22
N ARG A 122 -11.10 5.06 6.41
CA ARG A 122 -11.36 6.41 6.92
C ARG A 122 -10.59 7.45 6.13
N CYS A 123 -9.31 7.22 5.88
CA CYS A 123 -8.48 8.09 5.06
C CYS A 123 -9.01 8.20 3.63
N ALA A 124 -9.44 7.10 3.02
CA ALA A 124 -10.03 7.11 1.69
C ALA A 124 -11.26 8.02 1.61
N GLN A 125 -12.10 7.99 2.64
CA GLN A 125 -13.26 8.87 2.73
C GLN A 125 -12.87 10.35 2.92
N GLN A 126 -11.84 10.63 3.70
CA GLN A 126 -11.36 11.99 3.95
C GLN A 126 -10.70 12.60 2.71
N VAL A 127 -9.88 11.85 2.02
CA VAL A 127 -9.15 12.29 0.83
C VAL A 127 -10.09 12.45 -0.37
N ALA A 128 -11.10 11.58 -0.50
CA ALA A 128 -12.10 11.66 -1.58
C ALA A 128 -13.05 12.85 -1.43
N LYS A 129 -13.25 13.38 -0.22
CA LYS A 129 -14.02 14.61 -0.04
C LYS A 129 -13.17 15.77 -0.55
N PRO A 130 -13.63 16.51 -1.59
CA PRO A 130 -12.95 17.74 -1.92
C PRO A 130 -12.92 18.58 -0.65
N SER A 131 -11.73 18.96 -0.24
CA SER A 131 -11.59 20.00 0.77
C SER A 131 -12.51 21.12 0.33
N ALA A 132 -13.52 21.44 1.15
CA ALA A 132 -14.38 22.58 0.86
C ALA A 132 -13.45 23.76 0.72
N ALA A 133 -13.15 24.13 -0.54
CA ALA A 133 -12.34 25.30 -0.83
C ALA A 133 -13.03 26.44 -0.11
N LYS A 134 -12.40 26.92 0.92
CA LYS A 134 -12.88 28.12 1.62
C LYS A 134 -13.02 29.17 0.54
N PRO A 135 -14.23 29.69 0.26
CA PRO A 135 -14.39 30.64 -0.81
C PRO A 135 -13.42 31.76 -0.53
N ILE A 136 -12.53 31.99 -1.48
CA ILE A 136 -11.67 33.17 -1.44
C ILE A 136 -12.65 34.35 -1.51
N ALA A 137 -12.87 35.01 -0.39
CA ALA A 137 -13.64 36.23 -0.37
C ALA A 137 -12.98 37.22 -1.33
N PRO A 138 -13.78 37.86 -2.24
CA PRO A 138 -13.24 38.87 -3.14
C PRO A 138 -12.59 40.02 -2.39
#